data_256aa91f386c5d014d871d03c0e352ea
#
_entry.id   256aa91f386c5d014d871d03c0e352ea
#
_cell.length_a   1.000
_cell.length_b   1.000
_cell.length_c   1.000
_cell.angle_alpha   90.00
_cell.angle_beta   90.00
_cell.angle_gamma   90.00
#
_symmetry.space_group_name_H-M   'P 1'
#
loop_
_entity.id
_entity.type
_entity.pdbx_description
1 polymer ?
#
loop_
_entity_poly.entity_id
_entity_poly.type
_entity_poly.pdbx_seq_one_letter_code
_entity_poly.pdbx_strand_id
1 'polypeptide(L)'
;EYGAENRQYEGLPQINYLKATLNYINSLKDNKGNSIFKTSTDAIYLVVTKVDKLKAHKGQNKSALLSEHVIGHYGDFYNGLKQICEANQINGGKVSVLPFSLGKVCFQNYCKFNTAYAESIVNLIMERSDGYRIGKRGLLESILRG
;
A
#
# COMPACT_ATOMS: atom_id res chain seq x y z
N GLU A 1 0.11 -4.88 10.39
CA GLU A 1 -0.32 -4.19 11.63
C GLU A 1 0.91 -3.87 12.46
N TYR A 2 1.13 -2.59 12.81
CA TYR A 2 2.23 -2.18 13.68
C TYR A 2 2.10 -2.79 15.08
N GLY A 3 3.17 -3.38 15.58
CA GLY A 3 3.20 -4.04 16.89
C GLY A 3 2.50 -5.39 16.94
N ALA A 4 2.26 -6.03 15.81
CA ALA A 4 1.68 -7.35 15.71
C ALA A 4 2.54 -8.32 14.86
N GLU A 5 3.85 -8.07 14.79
CA GLU A 5 4.80 -8.80 13.95
C GLU A 5 4.82 -10.29 14.29
N ASN A 6 4.69 -10.61 15.58
CA ASN A 6 4.67 -11.98 16.09
C ASN A 6 3.27 -12.56 16.22
N ARG A 7 2.24 -11.87 15.73
CA ARG A 7 0.86 -12.34 15.84
C ARG A 7 0.64 -13.56 14.96
N GLN A 8 -0.03 -14.54 15.52
CA GLN A 8 -0.49 -15.72 14.80
C GLN A 8 -1.98 -15.57 14.45
N TYR A 9 -2.34 -16.05 13.29
CA TYR A 9 -3.72 -16.20 12.82
C TYR A 9 -3.92 -17.68 12.50
N GLU A 10 -4.91 -18.30 13.10
CA GLU A 10 -5.16 -19.74 12.93
C GLU A 10 -3.90 -20.62 13.14
N GLY A 11 -3.08 -20.25 14.12
CA GLY A 11 -1.84 -20.95 14.44
C GLY A 11 -0.65 -20.66 13.52
N LEU A 12 -0.81 -19.83 12.48
CA LEU A 12 0.27 -19.48 11.57
C LEU A 12 0.75 -18.03 11.78
N PRO A 13 2.06 -17.77 11.73
CA PRO A 13 2.61 -16.43 11.77
C PRO A 13 2.08 -15.55 10.62
N GLN A 14 1.87 -14.27 10.89
CA GLN A 14 1.40 -13.29 9.90
C GLN A 14 2.22 -13.30 8.60
N ILE A 15 3.53 -13.51 8.69
CA ILE A 15 4.42 -13.54 7.53
C ILE A 15 4.05 -14.63 6.51
N ASN A 16 3.46 -15.74 6.97
CA ASN A 16 3.05 -16.81 6.06
C ASN A 16 1.87 -16.39 5.18
N TYR A 17 0.92 -15.64 5.74
CA TYR A 17 -0.19 -15.07 4.97
C TYR A 17 0.31 -14.03 3.97
N LEU A 18 1.27 -13.20 4.36
CA LEU A 18 1.89 -12.23 3.46
C LEU A 18 2.63 -12.92 2.30
N LYS A 19 3.36 -14.00 2.57
CA LYS A 19 4.01 -14.82 1.52
C LYS A 19 2.99 -15.45 0.58
N ALA A 20 1.89 -16.00 1.09
CA ALA A 20 0.82 -16.55 0.29
C ALA A 20 0.18 -15.48 -0.60
N THR A 21 -0.05 -14.27 -0.05
CA THR A 21 -0.55 -13.12 -0.80
C THR A 21 0.40 -12.72 -1.93
N LEU A 22 1.71 -12.69 -1.67
CA LEU A 22 2.72 -12.36 -2.67
C LEU A 22 2.73 -13.39 -3.80
N ASN A 23 2.66 -14.68 -3.48
CA ASN A 23 2.57 -15.76 -4.46
C ASN A 23 1.31 -15.66 -5.29
N TYR A 24 0.16 -15.34 -4.66
CA TYR A 24 -1.09 -15.10 -5.37
C TYR A 24 -0.97 -13.92 -6.35
N ILE A 25 -0.46 -12.78 -5.91
CA ILE A 25 -0.26 -11.61 -6.78
C ILE A 25 0.62 -11.96 -7.99
N ASN A 26 1.71 -12.71 -7.77
CA ASN A 26 2.61 -13.17 -8.84
C ASN A 26 1.92 -14.15 -9.81
N SER A 27 0.92 -14.89 -9.36
CA SER A 27 0.19 -15.85 -10.19
C SER A 27 -0.87 -15.20 -11.09
N LEU A 28 -1.21 -13.92 -10.86
CA LEU A 28 -2.23 -13.22 -11.62
C LEU A 28 -1.75 -12.94 -13.05
N LYS A 29 -2.29 -13.70 -14.00
CA LYS A 29 -1.98 -13.63 -15.43
C LYS A 29 -3.25 -13.51 -16.25
N ASP A 30 -3.16 -12.88 -17.41
CA ASP A 30 -4.22 -12.92 -18.42
C ASP A 30 -4.26 -14.29 -19.15
N ASN A 31 -5.22 -14.46 -20.02
CA ASN A 31 -5.39 -15.69 -20.81
C ASN A 31 -4.20 -16.00 -21.76
N LYS A 32 -3.29 -15.04 -21.94
CA LYS A 32 -2.07 -15.16 -22.75
C LYS A 32 -0.82 -15.36 -21.90
N GLY A 33 -0.97 -15.45 -20.57
CA GLY A 33 0.14 -15.60 -19.63
C GLY A 33 0.87 -14.30 -19.28
N ASN A 34 0.38 -13.14 -19.74
CA ASN A 34 0.97 -11.85 -19.38
C ASN A 34 0.48 -11.38 -18.01
N SER A 35 1.26 -10.51 -17.38
CA SER A 35 0.81 -9.84 -16.15
C SER A 35 -0.47 -9.05 -16.40
N ILE A 36 -1.43 -9.16 -15.47
CA ILE A 36 -2.67 -8.37 -15.52
C ILE A 36 -2.46 -6.89 -15.15
N PHE A 37 -1.32 -6.55 -14.57
CA PHE A 37 -1.03 -5.19 -14.13
C PHE A 37 -0.83 -4.24 -15.30
N LYS A 38 -1.36 -3.03 -15.13
CA LYS A 38 -1.25 -1.93 -16.10
C LYS A 38 -0.39 -0.82 -15.54
N THR A 39 0.70 -0.52 -16.22
CA THR A 39 1.69 0.50 -15.81
C THR A 39 1.09 1.87 -15.55
N SER A 40 0.06 2.25 -16.31
CA SER A 40 -0.53 3.60 -16.27
C SER A 40 -1.58 3.78 -15.18
N THR A 41 -2.18 2.70 -14.67
CA THR A 41 -3.35 2.78 -13.79
C THR A 41 -3.14 2.13 -12.43
N ASP A 42 -2.34 1.08 -12.37
CA ASP A 42 -2.21 0.31 -11.17
C ASP A 42 -1.15 0.90 -10.22
N ALA A 43 -1.38 0.71 -8.94
CA ALA A 43 -0.42 1.03 -7.90
C ALA A 43 -0.53 -0.01 -6.78
N ILE A 44 0.60 -0.29 -6.13
CA ILE A 44 0.65 -1.14 -4.95
C ILE A 44 0.96 -0.25 -3.74
N TYR A 45 0.04 -0.26 -2.79
CA TYR A 45 0.19 0.44 -1.52
C TYR A 45 0.26 -0.57 -0.39
N LEU A 46 1.30 -0.48 0.43
CA LEU A 46 1.42 -1.23 1.66
C LEU A 46 0.90 -0.37 2.81
N VAL A 47 -0.30 -0.68 3.30
CA VAL A 47 -0.91 0.07 4.39
C VAL A 47 -0.54 -0.56 5.73
N VAL A 48 0.17 0.17 6.56
CA VAL A 48 0.52 -0.24 7.92
C VAL A 48 -0.51 0.32 8.89
N THR A 49 -1.27 -0.57 9.50
CA THR A 49 -2.34 -0.20 10.44
C THR A 49 -1.83 -0.01 11.87
N LYS A 50 -2.60 0.67 12.70
CA LYS A 50 -2.30 0.94 14.13
C LYS A 50 -1.02 1.73 14.35
N VAL A 51 -0.72 2.66 13.46
CA VAL A 51 0.46 3.54 13.59
C VAL A 51 0.37 4.55 14.74
N ASP A 52 -0.79 4.65 15.40
CA ASP A 52 -0.94 5.37 16.67
C ASP A 52 -0.05 4.82 17.78
N LYS A 53 0.32 3.55 17.69
CA LYS A 53 1.29 2.90 18.60
C LYS A 53 2.74 3.28 18.31
N LEU A 54 3.04 3.86 17.15
CA LEU A 54 4.39 4.27 16.79
C LEU A 54 4.83 5.43 17.66
N LYS A 55 5.76 5.18 18.56
CA LYS A 55 6.35 6.17 19.43
C LYS A 55 7.54 6.84 18.71
N ALA A 56 7.31 8.03 18.17
CA ALA A 56 8.39 8.85 17.66
C ALA A 56 8.89 9.80 18.76
N HIS A 57 10.20 9.88 18.96
CA HIS A 57 10.80 10.90 19.80
C HIS A 57 10.77 12.28 19.11
N LYS A 58 10.90 13.34 19.90
CA LYS A 58 10.93 14.71 19.36
C LYS A 58 12.02 14.83 18.27
N GLY A 59 11.63 15.27 17.09
CA GLY A 59 12.54 15.42 15.94
C GLY A 59 12.68 14.22 15.03
N GLN A 60 12.11 13.06 15.37
CA GLN A 60 12.13 11.90 14.46
C GLN A 60 11.05 12.00 13.38
N ASN A 61 11.44 11.63 12.15
CA ASN A 61 10.50 11.55 11.03
C ASN A 61 9.69 10.23 11.12
N LYS A 62 8.39 10.37 11.34
CA LYS A 62 7.48 9.21 11.45
C LYS A 62 7.45 8.34 10.19
N SER A 63 7.57 8.93 9.01
CA SER A 63 7.61 8.15 7.75
C SER A 63 8.89 7.32 7.64
N ALA A 64 10.03 7.84 8.09
CA ALA A 64 11.28 7.09 8.14
C ALA A 64 11.17 5.90 9.10
N LEU A 65 10.67 6.14 10.32
CA LEU A 65 10.44 5.08 11.31
C LEU A 65 9.49 3.99 10.80
N LEU A 66 8.45 4.38 10.06
CA LEU A 66 7.51 3.42 9.49
C LEU A 66 8.18 2.57 8.40
N SER A 67 8.99 3.19 7.56
CA SER A 67 9.76 2.49 6.52
C SER A 67 10.78 1.53 7.12
N GLU A 68 11.51 1.96 8.14
CA GLU A 68 12.45 1.12 8.89
C GLU A 68 11.74 -0.08 9.53
N HIS A 69 10.57 0.14 10.13
CA HIS A 69 9.76 -0.92 10.70
C HIS A 69 9.34 -1.96 9.64
N VAL A 70 8.86 -1.50 8.48
CA VAL A 70 8.46 -2.38 7.38
C VAL A 70 9.64 -3.19 6.86
N ILE A 71 10.78 -2.55 6.64
CA ILE A 71 11.99 -3.22 6.16
C ILE A 71 12.52 -4.21 7.18
N GLY A 72 12.52 -3.84 8.47
CA GLY A 72 13.05 -4.70 9.54
C GLY A 72 12.20 -5.95 9.81
N HIS A 73 10.88 -5.85 9.75
CA HIS A 73 9.98 -6.96 10.10
C HIS A 73 9.37 -7.68 8.91
N TYR A 74 9.26 -7.01 7.76
CA TYR A 74 8.56 -7.51 6.56
C TYR A 74 9.40 -7.32 5.29
N GLY A 75 10.73 -7.24 5.41
CA GLY A 75 11.63 -6.92 4.32
C GLY A 75 11.48 -7.82 3.11
N ASP A 76 11.39 -9.13 3.29
CA ASP A 76 11.22 -10.10 2.19
C ASP A 76 9.90 -9.84 1.44
N PHE A 77 8.82 -9.58 2.17
CA PHE A 77 7.52 -9.29 1.58
C PHE A 77 7.55 -7.95 0.82
N TYR A 78 8.12 -6.91 1.44
CA TYR A 78 8.28 -5.60 0.82
C TYR A 78 9.12 -5.66 -0.46
N ASN A 79 10.25 -6.38 -0.42
CA ASN A 79 11.12 -6.57 -1.57
C ASN A 79 10.43 -7.37 -2.68
N GLY A 80 9.64 -8.38 -2.34
CA GLY A 80 8.83 -9.11 -3.31
C GLY A 80 7.79 -8.22 -4.02
N LEU A 81 7.07 -7.37 -3.27
CA LEU A 81 6.17 -6.38 -3.87
C LEU A 81 6.92 -5.37 -4.76
N LYS A 82 8.10 -4.93 -4.32
CA LYS A 82 8.93 -4.01 -5.08
C LYS A 82 9.36 -4.64 -6.41
N GLN A 83 9.79 -5.90 -6.42
CA GLN A 83 10.13 -6.63 -7.64
C GLN A 83 8.94 -6.71 -8.62
N ILE A 84 7.72 -6.94 -8.10
CA ILE A 84 6.51 -6.92 -8.93
C ILE A 84 6.29 -5.54 -9.55
N CYS A 85 6.45 -4.47 -8.76
CA CYS A 85 6.32 -3.11 -9.26
C CYS A 85 7.36 -2.78 -10.33
N GLU A 86 8.62 -3.19 -10.13
CA GLU A 86 9.71 -2.96 -11.07
C GLU A 86 9.51 -3.75 -12.37
N ALA A 87 9.20 -5.05 -12.27
CA ALA A 87 8.98 -5.93 -13.42
C ALA A 87 7.81 -5.48 -14.31
N ASN A 88 6.76 -4.92 -13.71
CA ASN A 88 5.57 -4.45 -14.40
C ASN A 88 5.54 -2.92 -14.56
N GLN A 89 6.57 -2.21 -14.12
CA GLN A 89 6.66 -0.75 -14.10
C GLN A 89 5.47 -0.04 -13.43
N ILE A 90 4.88 -0.69 -12.44
CA ILE A 90 3.77 -0.17 -11.67
C ILE A 90 4.28 0.99 -10.81
N ASN A 91 3.60 2.13 -10.86
CA ASN A 91 3.95 3.31 -10.06
C ASN A 91 5.44 3.70 -10.14
N GLY A 92 6.06 3.57 -11.32
CA GLY A 92 7.49 3.83 -11.51
C GLY A 92 8.42 2.86 -10.76
N GLY A 93 7.98 1.61 -10.56
CA GLY A 93 8.75 0.58 -9.86
C GLY A 93 8.74 0.73 -8.33
N LYS A 94 7.78 1.47 -7.76
CA LYS A 94 7.78 1.81 -6.33
C LYS A 94 6.58 1.23 -5.60
N VAL A 95 6.83 0.74 -4.38
CA VAL A 95 5.81 0.41 -3.39
C VAL A 95 5.73 1.56 -2.40
N SER A 96 4.56 2.17 -2.26
CA SER A 96 4.34 3.22 -1.28
C SER A 96 3.87 2.62 0.05
N VAL A 97 4.55 2.98 1.13
CA VAL A 97 4.15 2.59 2.50
C VAL A 97 3.28 3.70 3.09
N LEU A 98 2.05 3.38 3.42
CA LEU A 98 1.07 4.33 3.94
C LEU A 98 0.74 4.04 5.40
N PRO A 99 0.74 5.05 6.26
CA PRO A 99 0.26 4.90 7.64
C PRO A 99 -1.27 4.87 7.69
N PHE A 100 -1.81 4.08 8.62
CA PHE A 100 -3.24 4.08 8.91
C PHE A 100 -3.50 3.89 10.41
N SER A 101 -4.39 4.68 10.96
CA SER A 101 -4.96 4.52 12.29
C SER A 101 -6.30 5.23 12.37
N LEU A 102 -7.24 4.63 13.06
CA LEU A 102 -8.52 5.25 13.41
C LEU A 102 -8.44 6.14 14.67
N GLY A 103 -7.26 6.20 15.29
CA GLY A 103 -7.07 6.86 16.57
C GLY A 103 -7.33 5.94 17.76
N LYS A 104 -7.47 6.51 18.95
CA LYS A 104 -7.72 5.76 20.18
C LYS A 104 -9.19 5.34 20.25
N VAL A 105 -9.46 4.06 20.21
CA VAL A 105 -10.76 3.48 20.50
C VAL A 105 -10.84 3.22 22.01
N CYS A 106 -11.56 4.04 22.72
CA CYS A 106 -11.86 3.84 24.15
C CYS A 106 -13.23 3.20 24.28
N PHE A 107 -13.30 1.98 24.78
CA PHE A 107 -14.49 1.14 24.80
C PHE A 107 -15.65 1.67 25.68
N GLN A 108 -15.46 2.74 26.47
CA GLN A 108 -16.53 3.17 27.37
C GLN A 108 -16.99 4.63 27.27
N ASN A 109 -16.24 5.58 26.71
CA ASN A 109 -16.78 6.95 26.71
C ASN A 109 -16.37 7.91 25.60
N TYR A 110 -15.26 7.76 24.89
CA TYR A 110 -14.89 8.66 23.78
C TYR A 110 -13.96 7.98 22.79
N CYS A 111 -14.46 7.78 21.57
CA CYS A 111 -13.60 7.52 20.43
C CYS A 111 -13.12 8.87 19.87
N LYS A 112 -11.88 9.22 20.09
CA LYS A 112 -11.26 10.32 19.35
C LYS A 112 -10.81 9.78 17.99
N PHE A 113 -11.73 9.77 17.02
CA PHE A 113 -11.39 9.37 15.66
C PHE A 113 -10.43 10.37 15.04
N ASN A 114 -9.43 9.83 14.37
CA ASN A 114 -8.54 10.59 13.51
C ASN A 114 -8.78 10.16 12.06
N THR A 115 -9.49 10.98 11.30
CA THR A 115 -9.84 10.70 9.90
C THR A 115 -8.71 11.01 8.93
N ALA A 116 -7.69 11.75 9.35
CA ALA A 116 -6.63 12.26 8.48
C ALA A 116 -5.92 11.20 7.65
N TYR A 117 -5.70 10.00 8.20
CA TYR A 117 -5.08 8.91 7.45
C TYR A 117 -6.04 8.33 6.40
N ALA A 118 -7.32 8.17 6.75
CA ALA A 118 -8.34 7.68 5.82
C ALA A 118 -8.53 8.67 4.67
N GLU A 119 -8.66 9.96 4.98
CA GLU A 119 -8.76 11.04 3.99
C GLU A 119 -7.54 11.07 3.06
N SER A 120 -6.34 10.92 3.61
CA SER A 120 -5.10 10.86 2.82
C SER A 120 -5.10 9.69 1.82
N ILE A 121 -5.55 8.50 2.25
CA ILE A 121 -5.65 7.33 1.37
C ILE A 121 -6.72 7.54 0.30
N VAL A 122 -7.88 8.06 0.66
CA VAL A 122 -8.97 8.34 -0.29
C VAL A 122 -8.52 9.36 -1.32
N ASN A 123 -7.89 10.46 -0.91
CA ASN A 123 -7.36 11.48 -1.83
C ASN A 123 -6.36 10.88 -2.81
N LEU A 124 -5.47 10.02 -2.35
CA LEU A 124 -4.47 9.35 -3.17
C LEU A 124 -5.10 8.43 -4.23
N ILE A 125 -6.18 7.73 -3.87
CA ILE A 125 -6.98 6.91 -4.81
C ILE A 125 -7.68 7.81 -5.84
N MET A 126 -8.26 8.91 -5.38
CA MET A 126 -8.95 9.87 -6.25
C MET A 126 -8.00 10.54 -7.24
N GLU A 127 -6.87 11.05 -6.78
CA GLU A 127 -5.83 11.66 -7.64
C GLU A 127 -5.37 10.69 -8.72
N ARG A 128 -5.18 9.42 -8.36
CA ARG A 128 -4.78 8.41 -9.34
C ARG A 128 -5.90 8.10 -10.35
N SER A 129 -7.14 8.05 -9.90
CA SER A 129 -8.31 7.88 -10.76
C SER A 129 -8.48 9.05 -11.74
N ASP A 130 -8.29 10.27 -11.26
CA ASP A 130 -8.38 11.48 -12.08
C ASP A 130 -7.22 11.57 -13.07
N GLY A 131 -6.01 11.24 -12.67
CA GLY A 131 -4.86 11.13 -13.57
C GLY A 131 -5.10 10.14 -14.71
N TYR A 132 -5.77 9.02 -14.44
CA TYR A 132 -6.18 8.08 -15.48
C TYR A 132 -7.22 8.64 -16.44
N ARG A 133 -8.23 9.36 -15.94
CA ARG A 133 -9.26 10.00 -16.77
C ARG A 133 -8.67 11.07 -17.69
N ILE A 134 -7.75 11.88 -17.18
CA ILE A 134 -7.06 12.92 -17.94
C ILE A 134 -6.18 12.27 -19.02
N GLY A 135 -5.42 11.23 -18.70
CA GLY A 135 -4.61 10.50 -19.66
C GLY A 135 -5.44 9.88 -20.80
N LYS A 136 -6.61 9.29 -20.48
CA LYS A 136 -7.54 8.79 -21.51
C LYS A 136 -8.12 9.89 -22.40
N ARG A 137 -8.47 11.05 -21.83
CA ARG A 137 -8.97 12.19 -22.61
C ARG A 137 -7.90 12.71 -23.57
N GLY A 138 -6.66 12.88 -23.08
CA GLY A 138 -5.55 13.32 -23.92
C GLY A 138 -5.28 12.37 -25.09
N LEU A 139 -5.38 11.06 -24.88
CA LEU A 139 -5.21 10.07 -25.93
C LEU A 139 -6.35 10.11 -26.96
N LEU A 140 -7.60 10.25 -26.51
CA LEU A 140 -8.75 10.40 -27.41
C LEU A 140 -8.69 11.71 -28.20
N GLU A 141 -8.30 12.81 -27.57
CA GLU A 141 -8.13 14.09 -28.26
C GLU A 141 -7.00 14.05 -29.27
N SER A 142 -5.90 13.33 -29.01
CA SER A 142 -4.81 13.17 -29.98
C SER A 142 -5.22 12.32 -31.19
N ILE A 143 -6.09 11.30 -30.99
CA ILE A 143 -6.62 10.45 -32.07
C ILE A 143 -7.65 11.23 -32.92
N LEU A 144 -8.43 12.11 -32.29
CA LEU A 144 -9.46 12.91 -33.02
C LEU A 144 -8.89 14.11 -33.77
N ARG A 145 -7.65 14.53 -33.49
CA ARG A 145 -6.97 15.65 -34.16
C ARG A 145 -5.98 15.20 -35.23
N GLY A 146 -5.73 13.92 -35.40
CA GLY A 146 -4.90 13.34 -36.46
C GLY A 146 -5.75 12.81 -37.60
#